data_e6757ee212231eeae6459e3fd76c662f
#
_entry.id   e6757ee212231eeae6459e3fd76c662f
#
_cell.length_a   1.000
_cell.length_b   1.000
_cell.length_c   1.000
_cell.angle_alpha   90.00
_cell.angle_beta   90.00
_cell.angle_gamma   90.00
#
_symmetry.space_group_name_H-M   'P 1'
#
loop_
_entity.id
_entity.type
_entity.pdbx_description
1 polymer ?
#
loop_
_entity_poly.entity_id
_entity_poly.type
_entity_poly.pdbx_seq_one_letter_code
_entity_poly.pdbx_strand_id
1 'polypeptide(L)'
;MPGRGRHWKVGGLKDSTVTSADIKNATIKAEDTKIFVSAELVGTGSAQTFNHGLGATPTKTIVGVINFGASVAVDIVEGTHTSTNCVVTCTSGVKYKIWAIA
;
A
#
# COMPACT_ATOMS: atom_id res chain seq x y z
N MET A 1 -12.45 45.28 -12.24
CA MET A 1 -12.25 44.49 -12.12
C MET A 1 -12.00 43.99 -11.92
N PRO A 2 -12.34 43.72 -11.80
CA PRO A 2 -11.97 42.85 -11.54
C PRO A 2 -11.93 41.94 -11.64
N GLY A 3 -12.06 41.76 -11.65
CA GLY A 3 -11.92 40.78 -11.61
C GLY A 3 -11.84 40.11 -11.87
N ARG A 4 -11.84 40.01 -12.15
CA ARG A 4 -11.54 39.34 -12.23
C ARG A 4 -10.96 38.51 -12.50
N GLY A 5 -10.91 38.33 -12.70
CA GLY A 5 -10.22 37.32 -12.85
C GLY A 5 -9.71 36.59 -11.84
N ARG A 6 -9.96 36.76 -11.07
CA ARG A 6 -9.43 36.16 -10.22
C ARG A 6 -10.10 35.16 -9.83
N HIS A 7 -10.76 34.88 -10.02
CA HIS A 7 -11.14 33.97 -9.54
C HIS A 7 -10.89 32.93 -9.80
N TRP A 8 -10.65 33.23 -9.81
CA TRP A 8 -10.30 32.52 -9.82
C TRP A 8 -9.85 31.72 -9.23
N LYS A 9 -9.95 31.94 -8.96
CA LYS A 9 -9.45 31.28 -8.33
C LYS A 9 -9.89 30.54 -7.59
N VAL A 10 -10.69 30.85 -7.60
CA VAL A 10 -11.22 30.19 -6.87
C VAL A 10 -11.00 28.83 -6.77
N GLY A 11 -10.46 28.33 -5.83
CA GLY A 11 -10.24 27.02 -5.55
C GLY A 11 -9.83 26.16 -6.69
N GLY A 12 -9.65 26.75 -7.78
CA GLY A 12 -9.31 25.99 -8.93
C GLY A 12 -7.86 25.64 -8.93
N LEU A 13 -7.57 24.37 -8.80
CA LEU A 13 -6.25 23.85 -9.09
C LEU A 13 -6.23 23.44 -10.53
N LYS A 14 -5.28 23.92 -11.26
CA LYS A 14 -5.10 23.50 -12.64
C LYS A 14 -4.43 22.14 -12.68
N ASP A 15 -4.65 21.41 -13.74
CA ASP A 15 -3.89 20.20 -14.00
C ASP A 15 -2.41 20.51 -14.05
N SER A 16 -1.60 19.64 -13.56
CA SER A 16 -0.15 19.76 -13.50
C SER A 16 0.37 20.88 -12.59
N THR A 17 -0.49 21.55 -11.85
CA THR A 17 -0.05 22.54 -10.86
C THR A 17 0.01 21.98 -9.45
N VAL A 18 -0.53 20.80 -9.23
CA VAL A 18 -0.45 20.14 -7.93
C VAL A 18 0.90 19.46 -7.81
N THR A 19 1.66 19.85 -6.82
CA THR A 19 2.99 19.28 -6.56
C THR A 19 2.99 18.54 -5.24
N SER A 20 4.08 17.87 -4.92
CA SER A 20 4.20 17.18 -3.63
C SER A 20 4.09 18.17 -2.45
N ALA A 21 4.38 19.44 -2.66
CA ALA A 21 4.24 20.44 -1.62
C ALA A 21 2.77 20.83 -1.37
N ASP A 22 1.92 20.61 -2.36
CA ASP A 22 0.49 20.90 -2.26
C ASP A 22 -0.28 19.80 -1.56
N ILE A 23 0.30 18.62 -1.46
CA ILE A 23 -0.31 17.48 -0.79
C ILE A 23 0.26 17.40 0.62
N LYS A 24 -0.61 17.57 1.59
CA LYS A 24 -0.19 17.51 2.98
C LYS A 24 0.37 16.13 3.29
N ASN A 25 1.50 16.12 3.98
CA ASN A 25 2.20 14.89 4.31
C ASN A 25 1.28 13.89 5.02
N ALA A 26 1.32 12.64 4.59
CA ALA A 26 0.56 11.53 5.16
C ALA A 26 -0.97 11.66 5.05
N THR A 27 -1.47 12.55 4.18
CA THR A 27 -2.91 12.68 3.98
C THR A 27 -3.45 11.75 2.91
N ILE A 28 -2.62 11.25 2.01
CA ILE A 28 -3.02 10.24 1.04
C ILE A 28 -2.76 8.87 1.67
N LYS A 29 -3.83 8.13 1.88
CA LYS A 29 -3.78 6.82 2.55
C LYS A 29 -4.06 5.70 1.56
N ALA A 30 -3.79 4.48 1.98
CA ALA A 30 -4.05 3.31 1.14
C ALA A 30 -5.52 3.24 0.71
N GLU A 31 -6.45 3.61 1.57
CA GLU A 31 -7.87 3.60 1.23
C GLU A 31 -8.23 4.60 0.14
N ASP A 32 -7.47 5.68 -0.03
CA ASP A 32 -7.70 6.69 -1.05
C ASP A 32 -7.26 6.22 -2.43
N THR A 33 -6.21 5.42 -2.50
CA THR A 33 -5.66 4.91 -3.75
C THR A 33 -6.08 3.47 -4.03
N LYS A 34 -6.61 2.78 -3.03
CA LYS A 34 -6.95 1.36 -3.07
C LYS A 34 -5.73 0.47 -3.35
N ILE A 35 -4.55 0.95 -3.00
CA ILE A 35 -3.29 0.24 -3.15
C ILE A 35 -2.56 0.26 -1.82
N PHE A 36 -2.13 -0.91 -1.38
CA PHE A 36 -1.33 -1.05 -0.17
C PHE A 36 -0.04 -1.79 -0.49
N VAL A 37 1.07 -1.27 0.00
CA VAL A 37 2.37 -1.94 -0.04
C VAL A 37 2.86 -2.04 1.39
N SER A 38 3.13 -3.25 1.85
CA SER A 38 3.59 -3.46 3.20
C SER A 38 5.03 -2.96 3.40
N ALA A 39 5.41 -2.75 4.66
CA ALA A 39 6.80 -2.65 5.01
C ALA A 39 7.48 -4.01 4.76
N GLU A 40 8.80 -4.05 4.84
CA GLU A 40 9.52 -5.31 4.78
C GLU A 40 9.18 -6.15 6.01
N LEU A 41 8.72 -7.36 5.77
CA LEU A 41 8.31 -8.28 6.80
C LEU A 41 9.27 -9.46 6.84
N VAL A 42 9.36 -10.12 7.99
CA VAL A 42 10.19 -11.32 8.15
C VAL A 42 9.27 -12.48 8.46
N GLY A 43 9.35 -13.53 7.66
CA GLY A 43 8.57 -14.74 7.86
C GLY A 43 8.88 -15.41 9.19
N THR A 44 7.89 -16.04 9.77
CA THR A 44 8.00 -16.77 11.05
C THR A 44 7.68 -18.24 10.91
N GLY A 45 7.24 -18.67 9.74
CA GLY A 45 6.74 -20.04 9.53
C GLY A 45 5.30 -20.20 9.99
N SER A 46 4.71 -19.17 10.54
CA SER A 46 3.31 -19.16 10.99
C SER A 46 2.58 -17.99 10.33
N ALA A 47 1.26 -18.04 10.38
CA ALA A 47 0.45 -16.97 9.80
C ALA A 47 0.72 -15.64 10.49
N GLN A 48 0.98 -14.62 9.68
CA GLN A 48 1.16 -13.25 10.14
C GLN A 48 0.00 -12.42 9.62
N THR A 49 -0.55 -11.60 10.51
CA THR A 49 -1.70 -10.75 10.22
C THR A 49 -1.27 -9.29 10.37
N PHE A 50 -1.58 -8.49 9.37
CA PHE A 50 -1.24 -7.06 9.44
C PHE A 50 -2.28 -6.23 8.71
N ASN A 51 -2.47 -5.02 9.21
CA ASN A 51 -3.48 -4.11 8.71
C ASN A 51 -3.05 -3.52 7.36
N HIS A 52 -3.94 -3.53 6.37
CA HIS A 52 -3.65 -2.95 5.06
C HIS A 52 -4.26 -1.55 4.87
N GLY A 53 -5.20 -1.14 5.68
CA GLY A 53 -5.77 0.20 5.59
C GLY A 53 -6.55 0.50 4.31
N LEU A 54 -6.95 -0.51 3.56
CA LEU A 54 -7.63 -0.29 2.27
C LEU A 54 -9.11 0.05 2.40
N GLY A 55 -9.72 -0.26 3.53
CA GLY A 55 -11.15 -0.04 3.73
C GLY A 55 -12.02 -1.08 3.04
N ALA A 56 -11.43 -2.05 2.36
CA ALA A 56 -12.16 -3.11 1.66
C ALA A 56 -11.25 -4.32 1.53
N THR A 57 -11.84 -5.49 1.35
CA THR A 57 -11.07 -6.72 1.14
C THR A 57 -10.30 -6.63 -0.18
N PRO A 58 -8.99 -6.90 -0.18
CA PRO A 58 -8.21 -6.89 -1.41
C PRO A 58 -8.76 -7.87 -2.43
N THR A 59 -8.77 -7.46 -3.69
CA THR A 59 -9.17 -8.32 -4.81
C THR A 59 -7.98 -8.90 -5.54
N LYS A 60 -6.82 -8.30 -5.39
CA LYS A 60 -5.57 -8.77 -6.00
C LYS A 60 -4.43 -8.57 -5.03
N THR A 61 -3.57 -9.57 -4.93
CA THR A 61 -2.41 -9.52 -4.07
C THR A 61 -1.21 -10.11 -4.77
N ILE A 62 -0.03 -9.60 -4.44
CA ILE A 62 1.25 -10.13 -4.92
C ILE A 62 2.17 -10.17 -3.71
N VAL A 63 2.74 -11.31 -3.42
CA VAL A 63 3.75 -11.42 -2.37
C VAL A 63 5.12 -11.55 -3.02
N GLY A 64 5.99 -10.59 -2.75
CA GLY A 64 7.34 -10.58 -3.27
C GLY A 64 8.35 -10.96 -2.20
N VAL A 65 9.29 -11.83 -2.56
CA VAL A 65 10.34 -12.28 -1.67
C VAL A 65 11.57 -11.42 -1.83
N ILE A 66 12.14 -11.00 -0.71
CA ILE A 66 13.40 -10.25 -0.68
C ILE A 66 14.46 -11.20 -0.14
N ASN A 67 14.93 -12.08 -0.99
CA ASN A 67 15.83 -13.16 -0.57
C ASN A 67 17.07 -13.22 -1.49
N PHE A 68 17.70 -12.08 -1.66
CA PHE A 68 18.83 -11.96 -2.57
C PHE A 68 20.03 -12.81 -2.14
N GLY A 69 20.47 -13.71 -3.01
CA GLY A 69 21.66 -14.50 -2.80
C GLY A 69 21.54 -15.63 -1.77
N ALA A 70 20.38 -15.81 -1.20
CA ALA A 70 20.18 -16.90 -0.23
C ALA A 70 19.76 -18.17 -0.96
N SER A 71 20.28 -19.32 -0.53
CA SER A 71 19.94 -20.63 -1.08
C SER A 71 18.93 -21.33 -0.17
N VAL A 72 17.79 -20.70 0.02
CA VAL A 72 16.74 -21.20 0.92
C VAL A 72 15.47 -21.43 0.13
N ALA A 73 14.85 -22.57 0.31
CA ALA A 73 13.53 -22.81 -0.25
C ALA A 73 12.53 -21.92 0.47
N VAL A 74 11.68 -21.25 -0.30
CA VAL A 74 10.70 -20.31 0.25
C VAL A 74 9.31 -20.84 -0.01
N ASP A 75 8.54 -20.93 1.06
CA ASP A 75 7.14 -21.34 1.02
C ASP A 75 6.30 -20.15 1.43
N ILE A 76 5.38 -19.76 0.58
CA ILE A 76 4.47 -18.65 0.86
C ILE A 76 3.05 -19.12 0.66
N VAL A 77 2.23 -18.91 1.67
CA VAL A 77 0.80 -19.19 1.60
C VAL A 77 0.05 -17.94 2.03
N GLU A 78 -0.83 -17.46 1.17
CA GLU A 78 -1.74 -16.39 1.55
C GLU A 78 -2.93 -16.99 2.26
N GLY A 79 -3.24 -16.44 3.42
CA GLY A 79 -4.43 -16.82 4.16
C GLY A 79 -5.65 -16.06 3.65
N THR A 80 -6.70 -16.04 4.42
CA THR A 80 -7.92 -15.30 4.08
C THR A 80 -7.73 -13.85 4.46
N HIS A 81 -7.65 -12.96 3.46
CA HIS A 81 -7.59 -11.53 3.68
C HIS A 81 -8.99 -11.01 4.03
N THR A 82 -9.02 -9.96 4.84
CA THR A 82 -10.27 -9.33 5.27
C THR A 82 -10.30 -7.88 4.83
N SER A 83 -11.38 -7.19 5.17
CA SER A 83 -11.49 -5.75 4.88
C SER A 83 -10.48 -4.91 5.67
N THR A 84 -9.84 -5.46 6.68
CA THR A 84 -8.88 -4.75 7.53
C THR A 84 -7.48 -5.33 7.46
N ASN A 85 -7.34 -6.64 7.25
CA ASN A 85 -6.05 -7.31 7.40
C ASN A 85 -5.69 -8.18 6.21
N CYS A 86 -4.39 -8.25 5.95
CA CYS A 86 -3.79 -9.29 5.13
C CYS A 86 -3.24 -10.38 6.03
N VAL A 87 -3.26 -11.61 5.53
CA VAL A 87 -2.73 -12.78 6.25
C VAL A 87 -1.78 -13.53 5.34
N VAL A 88 -0.54 -13.69 5.77
CA VAL A 88 0.50 -14.38 4.99
C VAL A 88 1.32 -15.28 5.90
N THR A 89 1.58 -16.49 5.42
CA THR A 89 2.53 -17.40 6.06
C THR A 89 3.75 -17.49 5.15
N CYS A 90 4.92 -17.22 5.68
CA CYS A 90 6.18 -17.27 4.93
C CYS A 90 7.22 -18.03 5.73
N THR A 91 8.11 -18.70 5.02
CA THR A 91 9.24 -19.42 5.63
C THR A 91 9.97 -18.55 6.65
N SER A 92 10.28 -19.13 7.80
CA SER A 92 10.98 -18.44 8.88
C SER A 92 12.29 -17.82 8.41
N GLY A 93 12.49 -16.54 8.74
CA GLY A 93 13.70 -15.81 8.42
C GLY A 93 13.75 -15.20 7.03
N VAL A 94 12.78 -15.47 6.19
CA VAL A 94 12.72 -14.93 4.84
C VAL A 94 12.00 -13.59 4.85
N LYS A 95 12.59 -12.60 4.21
CA LYS A 95 11.99 -11.26 4.12
C LYS A 95 11.05 -11.22 2.93
N TYR A 96 9.94 -10.54 3.11
CA TYR A 96 8.94 -10.41 2.05
C TYR A 96 8.14 -9.11 2.18
N LYS A 97 7.45 -8.76 1.11
CA LYS A 97 6.47 -7.68 1.09
C LYS A 97 5.22 -8.17 0.38
N ILE A 98 4.09 -7.55 0.68
CA ILE A 98 2.86 -7.79 -0.03
C ILE A 98 2.34 -6.50 -0.66
N TRP A 99 1.85 -6.62 -1.88
CA TRP A 99 1.12 -5.59 -2.60
C TRP A 99 -0.32 -6.04 -2.65
N ALA A 100 -1.23 -5.21 -2.20
CA ALA A 100 -2.65 -5.53 -2.17
C ALA A 100 -3.44 -4.40 -2.83
N ILE A 101 -4.40 -4.78 -3.64
CA ILE A 101 -5.25 -3.85 -4.39
C ILE A 101 -6.70 -4.19 -4.12
N ALA A 102 -7.47 -3.20 -3.73
CA ALA A 102 -8.89 -3.36 -3.49
C ALA A 102 -9.74 -2.82 -4.66
#